data_4d2d31c90766b276aa9dc23263a5e567
#
_entry.id   4d2d31c90766b276aa9dc23263a5e567
#
_cell.length_a   1.000
_cell.length_b   1.000
_cell.length_c   1.000
_cell.angle_alpha   90.00
_cell.angle_beta   90.00
_cell.angle_gamma   90.00
#
_symmetry.space_group_name_H-M   'P 1'
#
loop_
_entity.id
_entity.type
_entity.pdbx_description
1 polymer ?
#
loop_
_entity_poly.entity_id
_entity_poly.type
_entity_poly.pdbx_seq_one_letter_code
_entity_poly.pdbx_strand_id
1 'polypeptide(L)'
;WFALTLNVSDSLPGTVFLVQKGTKPDKGQLAAFRYAGGGPYERGVLFLKEMLGVPGSLVIGMDIGSGYRDYFVDGQYVGRAKPKSKTGILLDPGPSGVIPAGHYYMAAPNPDSLDSRYALVGWVAEDQIVGRAFRIF
;
A
#
# COMPACT_ATOMS: atom_id res chain seq x y z
N TRP A 1 3.50 -18.24 13.54
CA TRP A 1 2.11 -18.27 13.06
C TRP A 1 2.02 -18.04 11.58
N PHE A 2 1.16 -18.80 10.95
CA PHE A 2 0.83 -18.63 9.55
C PHE A 2 -0.68 -18.62 9.37
N ALA A 3 -1.14 -17.84 8.39
CA ALA A 3 -2.52 -17.85 7.95
C ALA A 3 -2.56 -17.82 6.43
N LEU A 4 -3.44 -18.59 5.84
CA LEU A 4 -3.72 -18.51 4.41
C LEU A 4 -4.75 -17.41 4.17
N THR A 5 -4.58 -16.69 3.07
CA THR A 5 -5.55 -15.71 2.61
C THR A 5 -5.65 -15.71 1.10
N LEU A 6 -6.80 -15.31 0.59
CA LEU A 6 -7.05 -15.21 -0.84
C LEU A 6 -6.87 -13.76 -1.28
N ASN A 7 -6.23 -13.58 -2.43
CA ASN A 7 -6.19 -12.28 -3.07
C ASN A 7 -7.48 -12.10 -3.89
N VAL A 8 -8.36 -11.23 -3.41
CA VAL A 8 -9.64 -10.95 -4.05
C VAL A 8 -9.59 -9.73 -4.96
N SER A 9 -8.41 -9.13 -5.15
CA SER A 9 -8.20 -7.98 -6.01
C SER A 9 -7.09 -8.25 -7.03
N ASP A 10 -7.03 -7.44 -8.09
CA ASP A 10 -5.99 -7.52 -9.11
C ASP A 10 -4.74 -6.72 -8.75
N SER A 11 -4.63 -6.23 -7.52
CA SER A 11 -3.51 -5.38 -7.08
C SER A 11 -2.17 -6.09 -7.17
N LEU A 12 -2.14 -7.39 -6.84
CA LEU A 12 -0.95 -8.22 -6.90
C LEU A 12 -1.22 -9.46 -7.75
N PRO A 13 -0.20 -9.97 -8.46
CA PRO A 13 -0.30 -11.25 -9.12
C PRO A 13 -0.38 -12.39 -8.08
N GLY A 14 -1.24 -13.34 -8.35
CA GLY A 14 -1.43 -14.50 -7.48
C GLY A 14 -2.80 -14.53 -6.82
N THR A 15 -3.18 -15.70 -6.35
CA THR A 15 -4.51 -15.98 -5.81
C THR A 15 -4.48 -16.37 -4.35
N VAL A 16 -3.47 -17.11 -3.91
CA VAL A 16 -3.34 -17.60 -2.55
C VAL A 16 -2.03 -17.11 -1.95
N PHE A 17 -2.13 -16.53 -0.77
CA PHE A 17 -0.99 -16.01 -0.02
C PHE A 17 -0.92 -16.64 1.36
N LEU A 18 0.29 -16.89 1.83
CA LEU A 18 0.58 -17.26 3.20
C LEU A 18 1.03 -16.00 3.95
N VAL A 19 0.42 -15.71 5.09
CA VAL A 19 0.81 -14.60 5.94
C VAL A 19 1.47 -15.16 7.20
N GLN A 20 2.72 -14.76 7.43
CA GLN A 20 3.44 -15.09 8.65
C GLN A 20 3.18 -14.00 9.69
N LYS A 21 2.23 -14.26 10.57
CA LYS A 21 1.81 -13.30 11.60
C LYS A 21 2.95 -13.00 12.56
N GLY A 22 3.06 -11.73 12.96
CA GLY A 22 4.05 -11.29 13.92
C GLY A 22 5.45 -11.09 13.35
N THR A 23 5.65 -11.37 12.07
CA THR A 23 6.93 -11.13 11.39
C THR A 23 6.89 -9.78 10.70
N LYS A 24 7.91 -8.94 10.94
CA LYS A 24 8.01 -7.65 10.29
C LYS A 24 8.60 -7.83 8.89
N PRO A 25 7.90 -7.37 7.83
CA PRO A 25 8.47 -7.38 6.48
C PRO A 25 9.64 -6.42 6.37
N ASP A 26 10.58 -6.72 5.48
CA ASP A 26 11.63 -5.81 5.06
C ASP A 26 11.23 -5.06 3.81
N LYS A 27 11.92 -3.96 3.52
CA LYS A 27 11.72 -3.18 2.30
C LYS A 27 11.83 -4.08 1.07
N GLY A 28 10.85 -3.99 0.19
CA GLY A 28 10.74 -4.79 -1.03
C GLY A 28 9.96 -6.09 -0.87
N GLN A 29 9.58 -6.45 0.35
CA GLN A 29 8.81 -7.66 0.60
C GLN A 29 7.30 -7.40 0.62
N LEU A 30 6.53 -8.47 0.36
CA LEU A 30 5.07 -8.40 0.52
C LEU A 30 4.70 -8.32 1.98
N ALA A 31 3.71 -7.50 2.27
CA ALA A 31 3.19 -7.30 3.61
C ALA A 31 1.67 -7.42 3.62
N ALA A 32 1.15 -8.02 4.67
CA ALA A 32 -0.27 -8.01 4.98
C ALA A 32 -0.52 -6.99 6.08
N PHE A 33 -1.48 -6.09 5.88
CA PHE A 33 -1.85 -5.10 6.88
C PHE A 33 -3.35 -4.85 6.91
N ARG A 34 -3.85 -4.36 8.06
CA ARG A 34 -5.25 -4.01 8.23
C ARG A 34 -5.51 -2.60 7.74
N TYR A 35 -6.53 -2.45 6.90
CA TYR A 35 -6.95 -1.14 6.43
C TYR A 35 -7.51 -0.30 7.58
N ALA A 36 -7.14 0.99 7.62
CA ALA A 36 -7.58 1.89 8.70
C ALA A 36 -9.04 2.34 8.60
N GLY A 37 -9.67 2.14 7.45
CA GLY A 37 -11.06 2.48 7.23
C GLY A 37 -11.24 3.69 6.32
N GLY A 38 -12.47 3.91 5.90
CA GLY A 38 -12.88 5.00 5.02
C GLY A 38 -12.95 4.59 3.55
N GLY A 39 -13.70 5.37 2.75
CA GLY A 39 -13.85 5.11 1.33
C GLY A 39 -14.52 3.76 1.03
N PRO A 40 -13.99 3.02 0.05
CA PRO A 40 -14.69 1.85 -0.51
C PRO A 40 -14.59 0.58 0.33
N TYR A 41 -13.74 0.55 1.36
CA TYR A 41 -13.51 -0.65 2.16
C TYR A 41 -13.76 -0.40 3.63
N GLU A 42 -14.17 -1.45 4.34
CA GLU A 42 -14.37 -1.40 5.78
C GLU A 42 -13.04 -1.41 6.53
N ARG A 43 -13.06 -0.83 7.73
CA ARG A 43 -11.93 -0.88 8.65
C ARG A 43 -11.60 -2.35 8.99
N GLY A 44 -10.33 -2.67 8.99
CA GLY A 44 -9.83 -4.00 9.35
C GLY A 44 -9.72 -4.98 8.19
N VAL A 45 -10.19 -4.62 6.99
CA VAL A 45 -9.98 -5.46 5.80
C VAL A 45 -8.48 -5.67 5.59
N LEU A 46 -8.10 -6.89 5.28
CA LEU A 46 -6.72 -7.25 5.04
C LEU A 46 -6.28 -6.81 3.65
N PHE A 47 -5.24 -5.99 3.61
CA PHE A 47 -4.58 -5.58 2.37
C PHE A 47 -3.25 -6.31 2.22
N LEU A 48 -2.92 -6.67 0.98
CA LEU A 48 -1.64 -7.28 0.61
C LEU A 48 -0.94 -6.37 -0.39
N LYS A 49 0.18 -5.78 0.02
CA LYS A 49 0.94 -4.84 -0.81
C LYS A 49 2.44 -5.08 -0.59
N GLU A 50 3.26 -4.50 -1.48
CA GLU A 50 4.70 -4.48 -1.28
C GLU A 50 5.09 -3.33 -0.35
N MET A 51 5.99 -3.58 0.58
CA MET A 51 6.57 -2.55 1.43
C MET A 51 7.70 -1.85 0.66
N LEU A 52 7.42 -0.68 0.11
CA LEU A 52 8.37 0.04 -0.76
C LEU A 52 9.11 1.17 -0.04
N GLY A 53 8.62 1.59 1.11
CA GLY A 53 9.28 2.61 1.93
C GLY A 53 9.25 2.25 3.40
N VAL A 54 10.28 2.66 4.12
CA VAL A 54 10.50 2.39 5.55
C VAL A 54 10.78 3.71 6.27
N PRO A 55 10.82 3.73 7.62
CA PRO A 55 11.20 4.95 8.33
C PRO A 55 12.50 5.55 7.79
N GLY A 56 12.48 6.86 7.49
CA GLY A 56 13.60 7.58 6.88
C GLY A 56 13.58 7.60 5.35
N SER A 57 12.78 6.79 4.68
CA SER A 57 12.62 6.87 3.24
C SER A 57 11.99 8.20 2.84
N LEU A 58 12.41 8.75 1.69
CA LEU A 58 11.87 9.98 1.13
C LEU A 58 10.80 9.66 0.10
N VAL A 59 9.59 10.16 0.33
CA VAL A 59 8.47 10.04 -0.61
C VAL A 59 8.28 11.38 -1.31
N ILE A 60 8.30 11.36 -2.63
CA ILE A 60 8.06 12.55 -3.46
C ILE A 60 6.81 12.30 -4.30
N GLY A 61 5.84 13.21 -4.19
CA GLY A 61 4.69 13.28 -5.08
C GLY A 61 4.89 14.41 -6.08
N MET A 62 4.76 14.11 -7.37
CA MET A 62 4.94 15.05 -8.46
C MET A 62 3.64 15.24 -9.21
N ASP A 63 3.09 16.44 -9.19
CA ASP A 63 1.90 16.77 -9.97
C ASP A 63 2.23 16.76 -11.46
N ILE A 64 1.43 16.04 -12.23
CA ILE A 64 1.61 15.88 -13.68
C ILE A 64 0.44 16.41 -14.49
N GLY A 65 -0.48 17.14 -13.86
CA GLY A 65 -1.63 17.76 -14.49
C GLY A 65 -2.92 16.94 -14.33
N SER A 66 -4.05 17.60 -14.49
CA SER A 66 -5.39 17.00 -14.46
C SER A 66 -5.72 16.21 -13.18
N GLY A 67 -5.07 16.54 -12.07
CA GLY A 67 -5.28 15.86 -10.77
C GLY A 67 -4.49 14.57 -10.60
N TYR A 68 -3.64 14.22 -11.55
CA TYR A 68 -2.76 13.05 -11.46
C TYR A 68 -1.45 13.42 -10.77
N ARG A 69 -0.87 12.46 -10.04
CA ARG A 69 0.38 12.65 -9.33
C ARG A 69 1.22 11.37 -9.40
N ASP A 70 2.47 11.52 -9.80
CA ASP A 70 3.44 10.41 -9.77
C ASP A 70 4.17 10.38 -8.44
N TYR A 71 4.35 9.18 -7.90
CA TYR A 71 5.03 8.96 -6.62
C TYR A 71 6.35 8.25 -6.83
N PHE A 72 7.34 8.70 -6.06
CA PHE A 72 8.68 8.13 -6.01
C PHE A 72 9.05 7.89 -4.55
N VAL A 73 9.65 6.76 -4.27
CA VAL A 73 10.18 6.43 -2.94
C VAL A 73 11.66 6.16 -3.09
N ASP A 74 12.48 6.93 -2.37
CA ASP A 74 13.95 6.87 -2.47
C ASP A 74 14.44 6.93 -3.92
N GLY A 75 13.81 7.80 -4.72
CA GLY A 75 14.16 8.01 -6.12
C GLY A 75 13.59 7.00 -7.11
N GLN A 76 12.88 5.98 -6.65
CA GLN A 76 12.29 4.98 -7.53
C GLN A 76 10.80 5.23 -7.73
N TYR A 77 10.36 5.16 -8.97
CA TYR A 77 8.95 5.30 -9.31
C TYR A 77 8.13 4.13 -8.74
N VAL A 78 7.06 4.46 -8.00
CA VAL A 78 6.22 3.45 -7.35
C VAL A 78 4.79 3.43 -7.86
N GLY A 79 4.37 4.42 -8.62
CA GLY A 79 3.04 4.43 -9.23
C GLY A 79 2.44 5.82 -9.35
N ARG A 80 1.29 5.86 -10.01
CA ARG A 80 0.53 7.08 -10.28
C ARG A 80 -0.75 7.10 -9.47
N ALA A 81 -0.99 8.20 -8.76
CA ALA A 81 -2.26 8.46 -8.10
C ALA A 81 -3.22 9.13 -9.08
N LYS A 82 -4.46 8.68 -9.09
CA LYS A 82 -5.54 9.22 -9.93
C LYS A 82 -6.48 10.08 -9.10
N PRO A 83 -7.14 11.09 -9.70
CA PRO A 83 -8.11 11.91 -8.96
C PRO A 83 -9.42 11.17 -8.64
N LYS A 84 -9.71 10.08 -9.34
CA LYS A 84 -10.91 9.25 -9.14
C LYS A 84 -10.59 7.78 -9.32
N SER A 85 -11.32 6.93 -8.58
CA SER A 85 -11.31 5.48 -8.79
C SER A 85 -12.04 5.11 -10.09
N LYS A 86 -11.97 3.83 -10.49
CA LYS A 86 -12.74 3.30 -11.63
C LYS A 86 -14.25 3.55 -11.49
N THR A 87 -14.76 3.54 -10.27
CA THR A 87 -16.19 3.72 -9.98
C THR A 87 -16.56 5.18 -9.73
N GLY A 88 -15.64 6.12 -9.94
CA GLY A 88 -15.89 7.55 -9.84
C GLY A 88 -15.78 8.14 -8.43
N ILE A 89 -15.27 7.38 -7.46
CA ILE A 89 -15.02 7.89 -6.11
C ILE A 89 -13.84 8.85 -6.17
N LEU A 90 -14.01 10.07 -5.62
CA LEU A 90 -12.93 11.05 -5.51
C LEU A 90 -11.86 10.55 -4.57
N LEU A 91 -10.61 10.67 -4.99
CA LEU A 91 -9.44 10.20 -4.24
C LEU A 91 -8.50 11.37 -3.98
N ASP A 92 -8.11 11.52 -2.73
CA ASP A 92 -7.08 12.48 -2.35
C ASP A 92 -5.70 11.84 -2.42
N PRO A 93 -4.67 12.60 -2.83
CA PRO A 93 -3.31 12.08 -2.89
C PRO A 93 -2.75 11.80 -1.50
N GLY A 94 -1.90 10.77 -1.42
CA GLY A 94 -1.23 10.40 -0.20
C GLY A 94 -0.11 11.37 0.20
N PRO A 95 0.41 11.21 1.41
CA PRO A 95 1.43 12.11 1.95
C PRO A 95 2.77 12.00 1.22
N SER A 96 3.53 13.08 1.25
CA SER A 96 4.91 13.17 0.76
C SER A 96 5.82 13.62 1.89
N GLY A 97 7.09 13.37 1.77
CA GLY A 97 8.10 13.74 2.75
C GLY A 97 8.86 12.52 3.28
N VAL A 98 9.57 12.73 4.40
CA VAL A 98 10.32 11.66 5.06
C VAL A 98 9.36 10.82 5.91
N ILE A 99 9.38 9.52 5.70
CA ILE A 99 8.53 8.60 6.46
C ILE A 99 9.00 8.58 7.91
N PRO A 100 8.09 8.86 8.88
CA PRO A 100 8.46 8.88 10.29
C PRO A 100 8.65 7.46 10.86
N ALA A 101 9.21 7.40 12.08
CA ALA A 101 9.34 6.14 12.81
C ALA A 101 7.99 5.42 12.90
N GLY A 102 8.01 4.09 12.77
CA GLY A 102 6.83 3.25 12.89
C GLY A 102 5.84 3.34 11.73
N HIS A 103 6.25 3.90 10.57
CA HIS A 103 5.39 4.02 9.39
C HIS A 103 6.08 3.49 8.15
N TYR A 104 5.26 3.07 7.17
CA TYR A 104 5.73 2.37 5.97
C TYR A 104 4.92 2.76 4.76
N TYR A 105 5.55 2.76 3.60
CA TYR A 105 4.90 2.97 2.32
C TYR A 105 4.56 1.62 1.69
N MET A 106 3.26 1.39 1.45
CA MET A 106 2.75 0.15 0.89
C MET A 106 2.10 0.43 -0.46
N ALA A 107 2.52 -0.28 -1.48
CA ALA A 107 1.95 -0.12 -2.81
C ALA A 107 1.97 -1.43 -3.61
N ALA A 108 1.18 -1.46 -4.67
CA ALA A 108 1.15 -2.56 -5.62
C ALA A 108 1.31 -2.01 -7.05
N PRO A 109 1.78 -2.84 -8.00
CA PRO A 109 2.03 -2.38 -9.37
C PRO A 109 0.76 -2.05 -10.15
N ASN A 110 -0.39 -2.61 -9.77
CA ASN A 110 -1.64 -2.34 -10.49
C ASN A 110 -2.02 -0.86 -10.39
N PRO A 111 -2.31 -0.17 -11.52
CA PRO A 111 -2.67 1.25 -11.50
C PRO A 111 -3.97 1.56 -10.77
N ASP A 112 -4.83 0.57 -10.54
CA ASP A 112 -6.08 0.73 -9.80
C ASP A 112 -5.98 0.33 -8.32
N SER A 113 -4.79 -0.02 -7.84
CA SER A 113 -4.57 -0.39 -6.46
C SER A 113 -4.83 0.79 -5.52
N LEU A 114 -5.58 0.54 -4.45
CA LEU A 114 -5.70 1.48 -3.33
C LEU A 114 -4.57 1.20 -2.36
N ASP A 115 -3.66 2.15 -2.21
CA ASP A 115 -2.46 2.00 -1.41
C ASP A 115 -1.93 3.35 -0.91
N SER A 116 -0.66 3.44 -0.52
CA SER A 116 -0.07 4.65 0.05
C SER A 116 -0.01 5.84 -0.91
N ARG A 117 -0.30 5.66 -2.20
CA ARG A 117 -0.48 6.76 -3.16
C ARG A 117 -1.69 7.63 -2.81
N TYR A 118 -2.58 7.14 -1.97
CA TYR A 118 -3.83 7.82 -1.60
C TYR A 118 -3.91 8.06 -0.10
N ALA A 119 -4.53 9.19 0.27
CA ALA A 119 -4.70 9.57 1.68
C ALA A 119 -5.50 8.54 2.49
N LEU A 120 -6.42 7.81 1.84
CA LEU A 120 -7.20 6.76 2.50
C LEU A 120 -6.33 5.68 3.14
N VAL A 121 -5.21 5.33 2.53
CA VAL A 121 -4.24 4.39 3.10
C VAL A 121 -3.14 5.14 3.82
N GLY A 122 -2.57 6.14 3.18
CA GLY A 122 -1.47 6.93 3.71
C GLY A 122 -0.24 6.08 3.98
N TRP A 123 0.59 6.52 4.91
CA TRP A 123 1.67 5.68 5.42
C TRP A 123 1.11 4.74 6.48
N VAL A 124 1.34 3.45 6.28
CA VAL A 124 0.78 2.39 7.13
C VAL A 124 1.55 2.36 8.44
N ALA A 125 0.83 2.43 9.56
CA ALA A 125 1.43 2.34 10.89
C ALA A 125 1.84 0.90 11.21
N GLU A 126 2.88 0.76 12.02
CA GLU A 126 3.42 -0.54 12.39
C GLU A 126 2.38 -1.47 13.02
N ASP A 127 1.47 -0.92 13.84
CA ASP A 127 0.40 -1.70 14.48
C ASP A 127 -0.68 -2.20 13.51
N GLN A 128 -0.74 -1.67 12.30
CA GLN A 128 -1.62 -2.19 11.25
C GLN A 128 -1.02 -3.43 10.57
N ILE A 129 0.28 -3.64 10.63
CA ILE A 129 0.97 -4.72 9.94
C ILE A 129 0.70 -6.04 10.65
N VAL A 130 0.15 -7.01 9.92
CA VAL A 130 -0.10 -8.37 10.42
C VAL A 130 1.17 -9.21 10.30
N GLY A 131 1.87 -9.11 9.18
CA GLY A 131 3.08 -9.87 8.96
C GLY A 131 3.53 -9.86 7.50
N ARG A 132 4.63 -10.58 7.26
CA ARG A 132 5.13 -10.81 5.91
C ARG A 132 4.20 -11.76 5.15
N ALA A 133 3.94 -11.46 3.89
CA ALA A 133 3.14 -12.32 3.02
C ALA A 133 4.02 -13.02 1.98
N PHE A 134 3.61 -14.22 1.60
CA PHE A 134 4.26 -15.03 0.57
C PHE A 134 3.20 -15.48 -0.42
N ARG A 135 3.48 -15.31 -1.70
CA ARG A 135 2.59 -15.83 -2.75
C ARG A 135 2.84 -17.32 -2.90
N ILE A 136 1.76 -18.13 -2.83
CA ILE A 136 1.80 -19.57 -3.02
C ILE A 136 1.38 -19.94 -4.45
N PHE A 137 0.30 -19.29 -4.94
CA PHE A 137 -0.21 -19.50 -6.30
C PHE A 137 -0.38 -18.19 -7.03
#